data_1fe51e326ff6bf86db02f9c1362a4f81
#
_entry.id   1fe51e326ff6bf86db02f9c1362a4f81
#
_cell.length_a   1.000
_cell.length_b   1.000
_cell.length_c   1.000
_cell.angle_alpha   90.00
_cell.angle_beta   90.00
_cell.angle_gamma   90.00
#
_symmetry.space_group_name_H-M   'P 1'
#
loop_
_entity.id
_entity.type
_entity.pdbx_description
1 polymer ?
#
loop_
_entity_poly.entity_id
_entity_poly.type
_entity_poly.pdbx_seq_one_letter_code
_entity_poly.pdbx_strand_id
1 'polypeptide(L)'
;MEPYISPTVHFMNDEWKLCNRCLQTAYFPEDHTGELISQGLKVALELWGLKEELQVCITTDNGANIVKAVEMNGWTRLQCFGHRLHLAIERSVKDACVEHAIGKCKKIVSAFSYTWKRKREMANAQAELNLPPHRLITETPTRWGSRQQMIQRLLEQEKAISQVLKADRKTRHLVPNWQDIDVLESINKTLNPLLEFTDALSGEEYVSVSYVKPVLHLLNNTVLPLADDDIDSDTDLTKDMKRVILKYLNEKYSDPATYDLLDMASFVDPRFRSSYIADDRREFIFTKAAAEIQALQETQAVSATESPPSHTSTGAD
;
A
#
# COMPACT_ATOMS: atom_id res chain seq x y z
N MET A 1 16.75 9.92 15.17
CA MET A 1 15.76 8.81 15.23
C MET A 1 16.58 7.55 15.43
N GLU A 2 16.29 6.78 16.46
CA GLU A 2 17.00 5.53 16.70
C GLU A 2 16.54 4.47 15.71
N PRO A 3 17.48 3.67 15.15
CA PRO A 3 17.16 2.67 14.15
C PRO A 3 16.68 1.36 14.79
N TYR A 4 15.63 0.76 14.21
CA TYR A 4 15.10 -0.53 14.62
C TYR A 4 14.83 -1.41 13.40
N ILE A 5 14.96 -2.73 13.58
CA ILE A 5 14.51 -3.74 12.63
C ILE A 5 13.36 -4.56 13.26
N SER A 6 12.26 -4.71 12.53
CA SER A 6 11.04 -5.37 13.03
C SER A 6 10.50 -6.35 11.98
N PRO A 7 10.95 -7.60 11.97
CA PRO A 7 10.36 -8.63 11.13
C PRO A 7 8.99 -9.06 11.67
N THR A 8 8.03 -9.14 10.76
CA THR A 8 6.68 -9.67 11.02
C THR A 8 6.46 -10.91 10.18
N VAL A 9 5.93 -11.98 10.76
CA VAL A 9 5.59 -13.21 10.06
C VAL A 9 4.08 -13.32 9.89
N HIS A 10 3.67 -13.79 8.72
CA HIS A 10 2.29 -14.13 8.39
C HIS A 10 2.25 -15.63 8.04
N PHE A 11 1.39 -16.37 8.70
CA PHE A 11 1.30 -17.82 8.51
C PHE A 11 -0.12 -18.33 8.76
N MET A 12 -0.42 -19.48 8.21
CA MET A 12 -1.67 -20.20 8.48
C MET A 12 -1.45 -21.14 9.68
N ASN A 13 -2.34 -21.08 10.68
CA ASN A 13 -2.28 -22.00 11.81
C ASN A 13 -3.07 -23.29 11.53
N ASP A 14 -3.02 -24.25 12.48
CA ASP A 14 -3.69 -25.55 12.37
C ASP A 14 -5.23 -25.44 12.29
N GLU A 15 -5.80 -24.31 12.73
CA GLU A 15 -7.23 -24.01 12.60
C GLU A 15 -7.59 -23.34 11.27
N TRP A 16 -6.66 -23.25 10.32
CA TRP A 16 -6.81 -22.58 9.03
C TRP A 16 -7.09 -21.08 9.15
N LYS A 17 -6.58 -20.45 10.20
CA LYS A 17 -6.65 -19.00 10.38
C LYS A 17 -5.32 -18.35 10.01
N LEU A 18 -5.39 -17.27 9.24
CA LEU A 18 -4.22 -16.44 8.97
C LEU A 18 -3.83 -15.71 10.25
N CYS A 19 -2.60 -15.90 10.68
CA CYS A 19 -2.01 -15.24 11.83
C CYS A 19 -0.92 -14.27 11.39
N ASN A 20 -0.82 -13.14 12.09
CA ASN A 20 0.30 -12.25 11.98
C ASN A 20 0.97 -12.07 13.35
N ARG A 21 2.28 -12.00 13.36
CA ARG A 21 3.07 -11.79 14.60
C ARG A 21 4.29 -10.93 14.27
N CYS A 22 4.45 -9.83 15.00
CA CYS A 22 5.74 -9.16 15.06
C CYS A 22 6.66 -10.02 15.91
N LEU A 23 7.72 -10.54 15.32
CA LEU A 23 8.66 -11.43 16.00
C LEU A 23 9.45 -10.67 17.06
N GLN A 24 9.97 -9.53 16.65
CA GLN A 24 10.74 -8.66 17.54
C GLN A 24 10.80 -7.24 16.96
N THR A 25 11.13 -6.28 17.80
CA THR A 25 11.60 -4.96 17.42
C THR A 25 12.96 -4.77 18.08
N ALA A 26 14.02 -5.01 17.33
CA ALA A 26 15.39 -4.97 17.83
C ALA A 26 16.04 -3.63 17.46
N TYR A 27 16.75 -3.03 18.41
CA TYR A 27 17.61 -1.90 18.13
C TYR A 27 18.73 -2.34 17.18
N PHE A 28 18.93 -1.58 16.12
CA PHE A 28 19.86 -1.91 15.03
C PHE A 28 20.80 -0.73 14.78
N PRO A 29 21.83 -0.56 15.64
CA PRO A 29 22.72 0.60 15.60
C PRO A 29 23.74 0.59 14.46
N GLU A 30 23.90 -0.56 13.78
CA GLU A 30 24.86 -0.74 12.70
C GLU A 30 24.47 0.08 11.47
N ASP A 31 25.45 0.31 10.60
CA ASP A 31 25.16 0.90 9.29
C ASP A 31 24.15 0.04 8.53
N HIS A 32 23.10 0.68 7.97
CA HIS A 32 22.04 -0.03 7.27
C HIS A 32 22.49 -0.49 5.87
N THR A 33 23.59 -1.21 5.79
CA THR A 33 24.04 -1.85 4.55
C THR A 33 23.22 -3.11 4.25
N GLY A 34 23.20 -3.52 2.98
CA GLY A 34 22.52 -4.76 2.59
C GLY A 34 23.04 -5.98 3.33
N GLU A 35 24.37 -6.03 3.57
CA GLU A 35 25.06 -7.11 4.27
C GLU A 35 24.58 -7.25 5.72
N LEU A 36 24.59 -6.14 6.46
CA LEU A 36 24.21 -6.14 7.88
C LEU A 36 22.72 -6.40 8.06
N ILE A 37 21.88 -5.84 7.19
CA ILE A 37 20.44 -6.13 7.20
C ILE A 37 20.19 -7.62 6.89
N SER A 38 20.87 -8.20 5.89
CA SER A 38 20.79 -9.61 5.54
C SER A 38 21.09 -10.50 6.74
N GLN A 39 22.19 -10.22 7.44
CA GLN A 39 22.60 -10.94 8.64
C GLN A 39 21.59 -10.77 9.78
N GLY A 40 21.13 -9.54 10.02
CA GLY A 40 20.14 -9.25 11.07
C GLY A 40 18.82 -9.99 10.87
N LEU A 41 18.38 -10.14 9.62
CA LEU A 41 17.17 -10.90 9.29
C LEU A 41 17.36 -12.40 9.52
N LYS A 42 18.52 -12.98 9.14
CA LYS A 42 18.84 -14.40 9.43
C LYS A 42 18.87 -14.69 10.92
N VAL A 43 19.59 -13.86 11.68
CA VAL A 43 19.65 -13.99 13.14
C VAL A 43 18.24 -13.92 13.75
N ALA A 44 17.38 -13.06 13.25
CA ALA A 44 15.99 -12.98 13.72
C ALA A 44 15.22 -14.27 13.45
N LEU A 45 15.35 -14.88 12.26
CA LEU A 45 14.71 -16.18 11.96
C LEU A 45 15.24 -17.29 12.85
N GLU A 46 16.56 -17.38 13.03
CA GLU A 46 17.21 -18.38 13.89
C GLU A 46 16.74 -18.27 15.34
N LEU A 47 16.68 -17.07 15.91
CA LEU A 47 16.25 -16.82 17.28
C LEU A 47 14.80 -17.29 17.53
N TRP A 48 13.95 -17.24 16.51
CA TRP A 48 12.58 -17.70 16.58
C TRP A 48 12.37 -19.14 16.08
N GLY A 49 13.46 -19.85 15.74
CA GLY A 49 13.42 -21.22 15.24
C GLY A 49 12.70 -21.38 13.90
N LEU A 50 12.63 -20.30 13.10
CA LEU A 50 12.00 -20.31 11.80
C LEU A 50 12.99 -20.79 10.73
N LYS A 51 12.54 -21.75 9.93
CA LYS A 51 13.34 -22.36 8.87
C LYS A 51 13.21 -21.54 7.58
N GLU A 52 14.33 -21.20 6.96
CA GLU A 52 14.33 -20.46 5.69
C GLU A 52 13.61 -21.22 4.57
N GLU A 53 13.65 -22.54 4.56
CA GLU A 53 13.01 -23.40 3.55
C GLU A 53 11.48 -23.32 3.59
N LEU A 54 10.89 -22.91 4.71
CA LEU A 54 9.45 -22.71 4.85
C LEU A 54 9.00 -21.30 4.49
N GLN A 55 9.95 -20.41 4.18
CA GLN A 55 9.63 -19.04 3.79
C GLN A 55 9.20 -18.97 2.32
N VAL A 56 7.94 -18.64 2.08
CA VAL A 56 7.38 -18.48 0.71
C VAL A 56 7.90 -17.21 0.04
N CYS A 57 7.81 -16.08 0.72
CA CYS A 57 8.36 -14.81 0.25
C CYS A 57 8.51 -13.81 1.39
N ILE A 58 9.31 -12.79 1.15
CA ILE A 58 9.43 -11.62 2.02
C ILE A 58 8.88 -10.37 1.31
N THR A 59 8.01 -9.63 1.97
CA THR A 59 7.47 -8.37 1.46
C THR A 59 8.23 -7.19 2.04
N THR A 60 8.80 -6.35 1.17
CA THR A 60 9.56 -5.16 1.58
C THR A 60 9.23 -3.96 0.69
N ASP A 61 9.61 -2.77 1.14
CA ASP A 61 9.68 -1.60 0.26
C ASP A 61 10.83 -1.74 -0.77
N ASN A 62 11.16 -0.67 -1.47
CA ASN A 62 12.20 -0.67 -2.50
C ASN A 62 13.48 0.04 -2.05
N GLY A 63 13.74 0.14 -0.76
CA GLY A 63 15.02 0.61 -0.26
C GLY A 63 16.17 -0.26 -0.82
N ALA A 64 17.19 0.36 -1.42
CA ALA A 64 18.27 -0.37 -2.07
C ALA A 64 18.94 -1.38 -1.13
N ASN A 65 19.06 -1.03 0.15
CA ASN A 65 19.69 -1.84 1.17
C ASN A 65 18.92 -3.12 1.47
N ILE A 66 17.57 -2.99 1.65
CA ILE A 66 16.73 -4.16 1.93
C ILE A 66 16.58 -5.05 0.69
N VAL A 67 16.53 -4.47 -0.51
CA VAL A 67 16.54 -5.26 -1.76
C VAL A 67 17.80 -6.10 -1.85
N LYS A 68 18.97 -5.48 -1.66
CA LYS A 68 20.27 -6.18 -1.64
C LYS A 68 20.32 -7.26 -0.56
N ALA A 69 19.82 -6.98 0.64
CA ALA A 69 19.78 -7.94 1.74
C ALA A 69 19.00 -9.21 1.39
N VAL A 70 17.82 -9.04 0.78
CA VAL A 70 16.97 -10.16 0.36
C VAL A 70 17.59 -10.96 -0.77
N GLU A 71 18.21 -10.28 -1.75
CA GLU A 71 18.96 -10.91 -2.85
C GLU A 71 20.15 -11.73 -2.33
N MET A 72 20.93 -11.20 -1.37
CA MET A 72 22.05 -11.91 -0.75
C MET A 72 21.61 -13.19 -0.02
N ASN A 73 20.41 -13.19 0.55
CA ASN A 73 19.85 -14.38 1.21
C ASN A 73 19.26 -15.38 0.21
N GLY A 74 19.10 -15.02 -1.06
CA GLY A 74 18.46 -15.86 -2.06
C GLY A 74 16.94 -16.00 -1.84
N TRP A 75 16.33 -15.09 -1.09
CA TRP A 75 14.92 -15.17 -0.75
C TRP A 75 14.01 -14.59 -1.84
N THR A 76 12.85 -15.20 -2.02
CA THR A 76 11.82 -14.66 -2.91
C THR A 76 11.27 -13.36 -2.34
N ARG A 77 11.42 -12.26 -3.10
CA ARG A 77 10.96 -10.94 -2.68
C ARG A 77 9.69 -10.52 -3.40
N LEU A 78 8.67 -10.15 -2.63
CA LEU A 78 7.50 -9.44 -3.15
C LEU A 78 7.62 -7.94 -2.81
N GLN A 79 7.32 -7.10 -3.77
CA GLN A 79 7.32 -5.65 -3.57
C GLN A 79 6.07 -5.22 -2.81
N CYS A 80 6.23 -4.40 -1.77
CA CYS A 80 5.11 -3.89 -0.98
C CYS A 80 4.10 -3.14 -1.86
N PHE A 81 2.86 -3.59 -1.87
CA PHE A 81 1.79 -3.02 -2.70
C PHE A 81 1.51 -1.56 -2.34
N GLY A 82 1.39 -1.25 -1.05
CA GLY A 82 1.14 0.13 -0.58
C GLY A 82 2.23 1.10 -1.03
N HIS A 83 3.50 0.68 -0.98
CA HIS A 83 4.61 1.49 -1.49
C HIS A 83 4.56 1.66 -3.02
N ARG A 84 4.19 0.61 -3.76
CA ARG A 84 4.01 0.70 -5.22
C ARG A 84 2.85 1.60 -5.60
N LEU A 85 1.74 1.54 -4.89
CA LEU A 85 0.61 2.45 -5.09
C LEU A 85 1.04 3.90 -4.82
N HIS A 86 1.77 4.15 -3.73
CA HIS A 86 2.33 5.47 -3.46
C HIS A 86 3.18 5.99 -4.64
N LEU A 87 4.10 5.18 -5.14
CA LEU A 87 4.96 5.57 -6.28
C LEU A 87 4.15 5.76 -7.59
N ALA A 88 3.09 4.98 -7.80
CA ALA A 88 2.19 5.16 -8.95
C ALA A 88 1.49 6.53 -8.89
N ILE A 89 0.96 6.88 -7.71
CA ILE A 89 0.30 8.17 -7.47
C ILE A 89 1.31 9.31 -7.62
N GLU A 90 2.49 9.22 -7.02
CA GLU A 90 3.54 10.25 -7.15
C GLU A 90 3.95 10.48 -8.62
N ARG A 91 3.88 9.46 -9.47
CA ARG A 91 4.11 9.62 -10.91
C ARG A 91 2.96 10.29 -11.62
N SER A 92 1.73 9.98 -11.24
CA SER A 92 0.54 10.54 -11.88
C SER A 92 0.34 12.03 -11.62
N VAL A 93 0.94 12.55 -10.55
CA VAL A 93 0.85 13.98 -10.17
C VAL A 93 2.03 14.83 -10.66
N LYS A 94 2.94 14.29 -11.48
CA LYS A 94 4.12 15.00 -12.01
C LYS A 94 3.82 15.92 -13.20
N ASP A 95 2.59 16.17 -13.51
CA ASP A 95 2.21 17.16 -14.51
C ASP A 95 2.38 18.59 -13.95
N ALA A 96 2.82 19.54 -14.78
CA ALA A 96 3.13 20.90 -14.34
C ALA A 96 1.89 21.65 -13.81
N CYS A 97 0.71 21.42 -14.39
CA CYS A 97 -0.53 22.03 -13.91
C CYS A 97 -0.96 21.45 -12.57
N VAL A 98 -0.77 20.14 -12.37
CA VAL A 98 -1.04 19.42 -11.13
C VAL A 98 -0.10 19.90 -10.01
N GLU A 99 1.20 19.95 -10.27
CA GLU A 99 2.20 20.46 -9.31
C GLU A 99 1.92 21.91 -8.91
N HIS A 100 1.51 22.75 -9.87
CA HIS A 100 1.12 24.14 -9.59
C HIS A 100 -0.09 24.21 -8.64
N ALA A 101 -1.16 23.50 -8.94
CA ALA A 101 -2.39 23.48 -8.14
C ALA A 101 -2.15 22.95 -6.72
N ILE A 102 -1.40 21.84 -6.59
CA ILE A 102 -0.99 21.27 -5.28
C ILE A 102 -0.12 22.27 -4.52
N GLY A 103 0.86 22.91 -5.20
CA GLY A 103 1.71 23.93 -4.59
C GLY A 103 0.92 25.12 -4.07
N LYS A 104 -0.09 25.56 -4.80
CA LYS A 104 -1.02 26.62 -4.39
C LYS A 104 -1.86 26.19 -3.19
N CYS A 105 -2.38 24.96 -3.21
CA CYS A 105 -3.10 24.37 -2.07
C CYS A 105 -2.26 24.40 -0.79
N LYS A 106 -1.00 23.95 -0.83
CA LYS A 106 -0.05 24.01 0.29
C LYS A 106 0.17 25.43 0.81
N LYS A 107 0.33 26.42 -0.08
CA LYS A 107 0.49 27.83 0.31
C LYS A 107 -0.76 28.37 0.99
N ILE A 108 -1.95 28.02 0.52
CA ILE A 108 -3.23 28.38 1.16
C ILE A 108 -3.29 27.78 2.58
N VAL A 109 -3.12 26.47 2.71
CA VAL A 109 -3.14 25.79 4.02
C VAL A 109 -2.14 26.43 4.99
N SER A 110 -0.92 26.71 4.53
CA SER A 110 0.12 27.39 5.31
C SER A 110 -0.34 28.78 5.78
N ALA A 111 -0.98 29.57 4.90
CA ALA A 111 -1.46 30.91 5.22
C ALA A 111 -2.49 30.91 6.36
N PHE A 112 -3.31 29.86 6.47
CA PHE A 112 -4.29 29.72 7.57
C PHE A 112 -3.69 29.06 8.82
N SER A 113 -2.67 28.23 8.69
CA SER A 113 -2.12 27.45 9.82
C SER A 113 -1.45 28.32 10.87
N TYR A 114 -0.73 29.37 10.47
CA TYR A 114 0.11 30.18 11.35
C TYR A 114 -0.54 31.47 11.87
N THR A 115 -1.74 31.82 11.41
CA THR A 115 -2.36 33.12 11.74
C THR A 115 -3.69 32.92 12.46
N TRP A 116 -3.73 33.23 13.76
CA TRP A 116 -4.96 33.16 14.56
C TRP A 116 -6.08 34.02 13.97
N LYS A 117 -5.76 35.21 13.48
CA LYS A 117 -6.72 36.11 12.83
C LYS A 117 -7.45 35.42 11.67
N ARG A 118 -6.69 34.75 10.75
CA ARG A 118 -7.32 34.05 9.61
C ARG A 118 -8.12 32.82 10.02
N LYS A 119 -7.72 32.13 11.08
CA LYS A 119 -8.52 31.02 11.63
C LYS A 119 -9.88 31.51 12.12
N ARG A 120 -9.92 32.64 12.78
CA ARG A 120 -11.17 33.27 13.22
C ARG A 120 -12.00 33.76 12.06
N GLU A 121 -11.41 34.43 11.08
CA GLU A 121 -12.07 34.89 9.87
C GLU A 121 -12.63 33.72 9.06
N MET A 122 -11.91 32.60 9.00
CA MET A 122 -12.38 31.36 8.39
C MET A 122 -13.63 30.81 9.11
N ALA A 123 -13.61 30.75 10.44
CA ALA A 123 -14.75 30.28 11.21
C ALA A 123 -15.99 31.17 11.01
N ASN A 124 -15.81 32.50 10.91
CA ASN A 124 -16.91 33.42 10.61
C ASN A 124 -17.47 33.19 9.19
N ALA A 125 -16.58 33.05 8.19
CA ALA A 125 -17.00 32.80 6.81
C ALA A 125 -17.70 31.43 6.66
N GLN A 126 -17.25 30.40 7.38
CA GLN A 126 -17.92 29.09 7.42
C GLN A 126 -19.34 29.21 7.99
N ALA A 127 -19.50 29.95 9.09
CA ALA A 127 -20.83 30.19 9.69
C ALA A 127 -21.75 30.97 8.76
N GLU A 128 -21.25 32.03 8.11
CA GLU A 128 -22.02 32.82 7.14
C GLU A 128 -22.48 32.02 5.93
N LEU A 129 -21.63 31.08 5.46
CA LEU A 129 -21.88 30.25 4.28
C LEU A 129 -22.55 28.91 4.61
N ASN A 130 -22.90 28.65 5.86
CA ASN A 130 -23.42 27.37 6.35
C ASN A 130 -22.55 26.17 5.98
N LEU A 131 -21.21 26.35 6.01
CA LEU A 131 -20.25 25.31 5.79
C LEU A 131 -19.85 24.62 7.12
N PRO A 132 -19.48 23.34 7.09
CA PRO A 132 -19.01 22.64 8.29
C PRO A 132 -17.75 23.32 8.86
N PRO A 133 -17.59 23.44 10.19
CA PRO A 133 -16.47 24.16 10.83
C PRO A 133 -15.19 23.34 10.83
N HIS A 134 -14.80 22.83 9.68
CA HIS A 134 -13.63 21.98 9.51
C HIS A 134 -12.36 22.82 9.35
N ARG A 135 -11.29 22.40 10.03
CA ARG A 135 -9.95 22.98 9.86
C ARG A 135 -9.31 22.45 8.58
N LEU A 136 -8.47 23.28 7.94
CA LEU A 136 -7.65 22.84 6.82
C LEU A 136 -6.64 21.78 7.28
N ILE A 137 -6.33 20.84 6.39
CA ILE A 137 -5.43 19.72 6.63
C ILE A 137 -4.09 20.01 5.97
N THR A 138 -2.99 19.74 6.69
CA THR A 138 -1.63 19.87 6.15
C THR A 138 -1.18 18.52 5.58
N GLU A 139 -0.60 18.54 4.40
CA GLU A 139 0.00 17.35 3.79
C GLU A 139 1.22 16.86 4.60
N THR A 140 1.32 15.54 4.74
CA THR A 140 2.52 14.84 5.19
C THR A 140 3.18 14.21 3.97
N PRO A 141 4.39 14.65 3.54
CA PRO A 141 4.97 14.27 2.23
C PRO A 141 5.13 12.77 2.01
N THR A 142 5.30 12.00 3.09
CA THR A 142 5.47 10.53 3.01
C THR A 142 4.16 9.75 2.92
N ARG A 143 3.00 10.44 2.95
CA ARG A 143 1.66 9.81 2.97
C ARG A 143 0.77 10.47 1.93
N TRP A 144 0.64 9.87 0.76
CA TRP A 144 -0.19 10.39 -0.33
C TRP A 144 -1.66 10.63 0.07
N GLY A 145 -2.21 9.80 0.97
CA GLY A 145 -3.57 9.99 1.48
C GLY A 145 -3.76 11.32 2.20
N SER A 146 -2.73 11.85 2.89
CA SER A 146 -2.81 13.18 3.50
C SER A 146 -2.87 14.30 2.47
N ARG A 147 -2.28 14.12 1.28
CA ARG A 147 -2.40 15.06 0.14
C ARG A 147 -3.84 15.07 -0.38
N GLN A 148 -4.43 13.90 -0.58
CA GLN A 148 -5.82 13.80 -1.01
C GLN A 148 -6.75 14.48 0.01
N GLN A 149 -6.60 14.19 1.30
CA GLN A 149 -7.39 14.81 2.36
C GLN A 149 -7.22 16.34 2.43
N MET A 150 -6.00 16.85 2.20
CA MET A 150 -5.73 18.29 2.09
C MET A 150 -6.53 18.92 0.94
N ILE A 151 -6.50 18.29 -0.24
CA ILE A 151 -7.21 18.76 -1.43
C ILE A 151 -8.72 18.72 -1.22
N GLN A 152 -9.25 17.61 -0.76
CA GLN A 152 -10.68 17.43 -0.47
C GLN A 152 -11.19 18.49 0.52
N ARG A 153 -10.43 18.73 1.60
CA ARG A 153 -10.78 19.76 2.58
C ARG A 153 -10.73 21.17 2.00
N LEU A 154 -9.79 21.45 1.10
CA LEU A 154 -9.70 22.74 0.43
C LEU A 154 -10.92 22.94 -0.50
N LEU A 155 -11.30 21.94 -1.28
CA LEU A 155 -12.48 21.98 -2.15
C LEU A 155 -13.78 22.17 -1.35
N GLU A 156 -13.95 21.43 -0.24
CA GLU A 156 -15.08 21.58 0.67
C GLU A 156 -15.21 23.02 1.19
N GLN A 157 -14.09 23.66 1.47
CA GLN A 157 -14.03 24.97 2.12
C GLN A 157 -13.71 26.12 1.15
N GLU A 158 -13.73 25.87 -0.15
CA GLU A 158 -13.26 26.81 -1.20
C GLU A 158 -13.90 28.19 -1.06
N LYS A 159 -15.21 28.27 -0.85
CA LYS A 159 -15.94 29.54 -0.75
C LYS A 159 -15.51 30.37 0.45
N ALA A 160 -15.36 29.74 1.63
CA ALA A 160 -14.90 30.42 2.83
C ALA A 160 -13.43 30.86 2.72
N ILE A 161 -12.58 30.00 2.16
CA ILE A 161 -11.17 30.30 1.87
C ILE A 161 -11.08 31.52 0.94
N SER A 162 -11.81 31.50 -0.17
CA SER A 162 -11.81 32.58 -1.16
C SER A 162 -12.31 33.90 -0.58
N GLN A 163 -13.34 33.88 0.28
CA GLN A 163 -13.84 35.07 0.97
C GLN A 163 -12.76 35.71 1.85
N VAL A 164 -12.11 34.91 2.71
CA VAL A 164 -11.05 35.39 3.62
C VAL A 164 -9.81 35.88 2.86
N LEU A 165 -9.36 35.15 1.84
CA LEU A 165 -8.17 35.53 1.07
C LEU A 165 -8.39 36.80 0.23
N LYS A 166 -9.60 37.03 -0.31
CA LYS A 166 -9.95 38.22 -1.07
C LYS A 166 -9.94 39.49 -0.20
N ALA A 167 -10.31 39.38 1.07
CA ALA A 167 -10.37 40.50 2.01
C ALA A 167 -8.97 41.05 2.36
N ASP A 168 -7.91 40.22 2.34
CA ASP A 168 -6.55 40.63 2.69
C ASP A 168 -5.70 40.81 1.41
N ARG A 169 -5.24 42.07 1.17
CA ARG A 169 -4.38 42.41 0.01
C ARG A 169 -3.13 41.54 -0.10
N LYS A 170 -2.58 41.06 1.04
CA LYS A 170 -1.36 40.26 1.06
C LYS A 170 -1.58 38.82 0.59
N THR A 171 -2.81 38.29 0.67
CA THR A 171 -3.14 36.92 0.33
C THR A 171 -4.06 36.78 -0.88
N ARG A 172 -4.54 37.89 -1.44
CA ARG A 172 -5.44 37.89 -2.60
C ARG A 172 -4.89 37.10 -3.79
N HIS A 173 -3.55 37.07 -3.97
CA HIS A 173 -2.88 36.30 -5.01
C HIS A 173 -2.96 34.77 -4.81
N LEU A 174 -3.33 34.32 -3.62
CA LEU A 174 -3.53 32.88 -3.30
C LEU A 174 -4.94 32.39 -3.62
N VAL A 175 -5.87 33.28 -3.91
CA VAL A 175 -7.25 32.87 -4.27
C VAL A 175 -7.18 31.90 -5.45
N PRO A 176 -7.76 30.69 -5.34
CA PRO A 176 -7.80 29.74 -6.44
C PRO A 176 -8.58 30.34 -7.61
N ASN A 177 -8.09 30.18 -8.81
CA ASN A 177 -8.86 30.45 -10.01
C ASN A 177 -9.65 29.18 -10.40
N TRP A 178 -10.54 29.29 -11.39
CA TRP A 178 -11.36 28.18 -11.85
C TRP A 178 -10.51 26.99 -12.36
N GLN A 179 -9.39 27.26 -13.04
CA GLN A 179 -8.47 26.22 -13.53
C GLN A 179 -7.80 25.48 -12.37
N ASP A 180 -7.40 26.18 -11.31
CA ASP A 180 -6.84 25.53 -10.10
C ASP A 180 -7.88 24.58 -9.49
N ILE A 181 -9.15 25.00 -9.43
CA ILE A 181 -10.24 24.17 -8.87
C ILE A 181 -10.49 22.97 -9.74
N ASP A 182 -10.63 23.11 -11.06
CA ASP A 182 -10.85 21.98 -11.99
C ASP A 182 -9.73 20.93 -11.89
N VAL A 183 -8.47 21.37 -11.77
CA VAL A 183 -7.34 20.45 -11.57
C VAL A 183 -7.44 19.76 -10.21
N LEU A 184 -7.75 20.46 -9.13
CA LEU A 184 -7.88 19.88 -7.81
C LEU A 184 -9.06 18.89 -7.73
N GLU A 185 -10.18 19.19 -8.40
CA GLU A 185 -11.32 18.28 -8.53
C GLU A 185 -10.94 17.01 -9.28
N SER A 186 -10.20 17.12 -10.39
CA SER A 186 -9.71 15.98 -11.16
C SER A 186 -8.78 15.08 -10.32
N ILE A 187 -7.88 15.69 -9.54
CA ILE A 187 -7.00 14.95 -8.61
C ILE A 187 -7.85 14.26 -7.54
N ASN A 188 -8.78 14.98 -6.92
CA ASN A 188 -9.64 14.44 -5.88
C ASN A 188 -10.48 13.27 -6.40
N LYS A 189 -11.07 13.40 -7.58
CA LYS A 189 -11.85 12.35 -8.24
C LYS A 189 -11.02 11.09 -8.49
N THR A 190 -9.74 11.24 -8.87
CA THR A 190 -8.83 10.10 -9.08
C THR A 190 -8.39 9.46 -7.77
N LEU A 191 -8.05 10.26 -6.75
CA LEU A 191 -7.40 9.76 -5.54
C LEU A 191 -8.36 9.33 -4.43
N ASN A 192 -9.58 9.91 -4.38
CA ASN A 192 -10.54 9.58 -3.32
C ASN A 192 -10.92 8.09 -3.29
N PRO A 193 -11.27 7.44 -4.42
CA PRO A 193 -11.56 6.00 -4.43
C PRO A 193 -10.36 5.14 -4.00
N LEU A 194 -9.13 5.60 -4.30
CA LEU A 194 -7.91 4.89 -3.87
C LEU A 194 -7.69 5.00 -2.37
N LEU A 195 -8.03 6.15 -1.76
CA LEU A 195 -7.92 6.33 -0.32
C LEU A 195 -8.92 5.41 0.41
N GLU A 196 -10.19 5.46 0.03
CA GLU A 196 -11.23 4.59 0.59
C GLU A 196 -10.86 3.11 0.48
N PHE A 197 -10.35 2.71 -0.69
CA PHE A 197 -9.88 1.36 -0.93
C PHE A 197 -8.68 0.97 -0.05
N THR A 198 -7.70 1.87 0.11
CA THR A 198 -6.53 1.63 0.95
C THR A 198 -6.90 1.57 2.43
N ASP A 199 -7.81 2.42 2.88
CA ASP A 199 -8.30 2.43 4.25
C ASP A 199 -9.07 1.14 4.56
N ALA A 200 -9.91 0.67 3.62
CA ALA A 200 -10.60 -0.61 3.74
C ALA A 200 -9.61 -1.78 3.86
N LEU A 201 -8.58 -1.83 2.99
CA LEU A 201 -7.54 -2.86 3.08
C LEU A 201 -6.71 -2.78 4.36
N SER A 202 -6.46 -1.58 4.88
CA SER A 202 -5.67 -1.39 6.11
C SER A 202 -6.41 -1.84 7.37
N GLY A 203 -7.74 -1.87 7.32
CA GLY A 203 -8.60 -2.37 8.40
C GLY A 203 -8.78 -3.90 8.40
N GLU A 204 -8.34 -4.59 7.35
CA GLU A 204 -8.48 -6.03 7.24
C GLU A 204 -7.41 -6.77 8.06
N GLU A 205 -7.85 -7.66 8.95
CA GLU A 205 -6.94 -8.52 9.75
C GLU A 205 -6.19 -9.56 8.89
N TYR A 206 -6.68 -9.81 7.67
CA TYR A 206 -6.28 -10.95 6.85
C TYR A 206 -5.66 -10.55 5.51
N VAL A 207 -5.04 -9.37 5.42
CA VAL A 207 -4.33 -8.97 4.21
C VAL A 207 -3.05 -9.81 4.04
N SER A 208 -3.00 -10.55 2.94
CA SER A 208 -1.91 -11.46 2.60
C SER A 208 -1.48 -11.25 1.14
N VAL A 209 -0.44 -11.96 0.71
CA VAL A 209 0.03 -11.98 -0.69
C VAL A 209 -1.09 -12.30 -1.67
N SER A 210 -2.02 -13.16 -1.28
CA SER A 210 -3.19 -13.56 -2.08
C SER A 210 -4.11 -12.41 -2.48
N TYR A 211 -4.11 -11.29 -1.73
CA TYR A 211 -4.91 -10.10 -2.05
C TYR A 211 -4.40 -9.30 -3.25
N VAL A 212 -3.12 -9.40 -3.61
CA VAL A 212 -2.52 -8.52 -4.62
C VAL A 212 -3.22 -8.66 -5.97
N LYS A 213 -3.52 -9.89 -6.43
CA LYS A 213 -4.24 -10.09 -7.69
C LYS A 213 -5.69 -9.59 -7.68
N PRO A 214 -6.52 -9.97 -6.69
CA PRO A 214 -7.85 -9.38 -6.52
C PRO A 214 -7.83 -7.85 -6.50
N VAL A 215 -6.89 -7.26 -5.79
CA VAL A 215 -6.71 -5.80 -5.69
C VAL A 215 -6.38 -5.18 -7.03
N LEU A 216 -5.43 -5.74 -7.78
CA LEU A 216 -5.10 -5.26 -9.13
C LEU A 216 -6.30 -5.38 -10.07
N HIS A 217 -7.06 -6.47 -9.99
CA HIS A 217 -8.29 -6.65 -10.76
C HIS A 217 -9.34 -5.59 -10.43
N LEU A 218 -9.60 -5.33 -9.15
CA LEU A 218 -10.55 -4.30 -8.71
C LEU A 218 -10.10 -2.89 -9.14
N LEU A 219 -8.81 -2.58 -9.03
CA LEU A 219 -8.27 -1.29 -9.47
C LEU A 219 -8.48 -1.09 -10.98
N ASN A 220 -8.22 -2.11 -11.79
CA ASN A 220 -8.35 -2.02 -13.25
C ASN A 220 -9.81 -1.92 -13.72
N ASN A 221 -10.74 -2.62 -13.04
CA ASN A 221 -12.09 -2.80 -13.57
C ASN A 221 -13.18 -2.03 -12.82
N THR A 222 -12.90 -1.59 -11.57
CA THR A 222 -13.95 -1.00 -10.72
C THR A 222 -13.54 0.35 -10.14
N VAL A 223 -12.33 0.47 -9.59
CA VAL A 223 -11.91 1.68 -8.86
C VAL A 223 -11.42 2.77 -9.82
N LEU A 224 -10.63 2.37 -10.82
CA LEU A 224 -10.06 3.27 -11.83
C LEU A 224 -10.40 2.82 -13.26
N PRO A 225 -11.67 2.55 -13.60
CA PRO A 225 -12.01 2.06 -14.93
C PRO A 225 -11.61 3.10 -15.98
N LEU A 226 -11.08 2.61 -17.11
CA LEU A 226 -10.74 3.39 -18.30
C LEU A 226 -11.73 3.17 -19.46
N ALA A 227 -12.83 2.46 -19.19
CA ALA A 227 -13.81 2.10 -20.23
C ALA A 227 -14.54 3.35 -20.75
N ASP A 228 -14.87 3.30 -22.04
CA ASP A 228 -15.46 4.42 -22.77
C ASP A 228 -16.91 4.78 -22.35
N ASP A 229 -17.58 3.91 -21.62
CA ASP A 229 -19.00 4.09 -21.27
C ASP A 229 -19.26 5.04 -20.06
N ASP A 230 -18.22 5.35 -19.27
CA ASP A 230 -18.29 6.37 -18.19
C ASP A 230 -17.81 7.77 -18.66
N ILE A 231 -17.86 8.01 -19.94
CA ILE A 231 -17.13 9.04 -20.69
C ILE A 231 -17.54 10.48 -20.35
N ASP A 232 -18.75 10.72 -19.86
CA ASP A 232 -19.27 12.09 -19.71
C ASP A 232 -18.81 12.83 -18.44
N SER A 233 -18.10 12.16 -17.53
CA SER A 233 -17.75 12.77 -16.25
C SER A 233 -16.24 12.92 -15.95
N ASP A 234 -15.35 12.25 -16.68
CA ASP A 234 -13.92 12.31 -16.46
C ASP A 234 -13.24 13.32 -17.39
N THR A 235 -12.47 14.25 -16.80
CA THR A 235 -11.58 15.13 -17.57
C THR A 235 -10.42 14.33 -18.18
N ASP A 236 -9.78 14.88 -19.22
CA ASP A 236 -8.59 14.25 -19.82
C ASP A 236 -7.49 14.05 -18.76
N LEU A 237 -7.34 14.99 -17.83
CA LEU A 237 -6.40 14.88 -16.72
C LEU A 237 -6.75 13.68 -15.81
N THR A 238 -8.02 13.50 -15.46
CA THR A 238 -8.46 12.33 -14.68
C THR A 238 -8.13 11.02 -15.38
N LYS A 239 -8.42 10.93 -16.69
CA LYS A 239 -8.12 9.74 -17.51
C LYS A 239 -6.62 9.47 -17.59
N ASP A 240 -5.81 10.50 -17.77
CA ASP A 240 -4.35 10.36 -17.81
C ASP A 240 -3.76 9.93 -16.47
N MET A 241 -4.22 10.50 -15.37
CA MET A 241 -3.78 10.08 -14.03
C MET A 241 -4.14 8.62 -13.76
N LYS A 242 -5.37 8.19 -14.05
CA LYS A 242 -5.80 6.79 -13.94
C LYS A 242 -4.90 5.87 -14.77
N ARG A 243 -4.65 6.23 -16.03
CA ARG A 243 -3.80 5.46 -16.96
C ARG A 243 -2.37 5.31 -16.44
N VAL A 244 -1.77 6.38 -15.93
CA VAL A 244 -0.40 6.35 -15.37
C VAL A 244 -0.33 5.43 -14.16
N ILE A 245 -1.32 5.50 -13.25
CA ILE A 245 -1.38 4.66 -12.05
C ILE A 245 -1.50 3.18 -12.42
N LEU A 246 -2.48 2.83 -13.25
CA LEU A 246 -2.73 1.45 -13.66
C LEU A 246 -1.57 0.86 -14.44
N LYS A 247 -1.04 1.60 -15.42
CA LYS A 247 0.13 1.17 -16.20
C LYS A 247 1.30 0.84 -15.29
N TYR A 248 1.64 1.73 -14.35
CA TYR A 248 2.74 1.51 -13.43
C TYR A 248 2.54 0.28 -12.56
N LEU A 249 1.35 0.09 -11.98
CA LEU A 249 1.07 -1.05 -11.11
C LEU A 249 1.13 -2.36 -11.90
N ASN A 250 0.48 -2.42 -13.06
CA ASN A 250 0.46 -3.62 -13.91
C ASN A 250 1.88 -4.02 -14.35
N GLU A 251 2.71 -3.06 -14.77
CA GLU A 251 4.11 -3.31 -15.14
C GLU A 251 4.95 -3.87 -13.97
N LYS A 252 4.66 -3.45 -12.73
CA LYS A 252 5.45 -3.87 -11.55
C LYS A 252 5.11 -5.26 -11.03
N TYR A 253 3.99 -5.81 -11.42
CA TYR A 253 3.54 -7.15 -11.01
C TYR A 253 3.44 -8.12 -12.20
N SER A 254 4.01 -7.78 -13.37
CA SER A 254 3.93 -8.59 -14.59
C SER A 254 5.14 -9.50 -14.83
N ASP A 255 6.21 -9.43 -14.02
CA ASP A 255 7.32 -10.36 -14.22
C ASP A 255 6.87 -11.80 -13.93
N PRO A 256 7.38 -12.81 -14.70
CA PRO A 256 6.86 -14.17 -14.62
C PRO A 256 6.90 -14.81 -13.23
N ALA A 257 7.98 -14.58 -12.46
CA ALA A 257 8.14 -15.17 -11.14
C ALA A 257 7.15 -14.58 -10.13
N THR A 258 7.00 -13.25 -10.13
CA THR A 258 6.00 -12.57 -9.30
C THR A 258 4.59 -12.98 -9.72
N TYR A 259 4.32 -13.07 -11.00
CA TYR A 259 3.02 -13.45 -11.53
C TYR A 259 2.63 -14.86 -11.09
N ASP A 260 3.55 -15.83 -11.16
CA ASP A 260 3.36 -17.20 -10.68
C ASP A 260 3.11 -17.26 -9.17
N LEU A 261 3.88 -16.50 -8.38
CA LEU A 261 3.70 -16.40 -6.94
C LEU A 261 2.30 -15.88 -6.59
N LEU A 262 1.85 -14.83 -7.26
CA LEU A 262 0.55 -14.22 -7.01
C LEU A 262 -0.61 -15.11 -7.46
N ASP A 263 -0.47 -15.84 -8.58
CA ASP A 263 -1.45 -16.84 -9.03
C ASP A 263 -1.58 -17.96 -8.01
N MET A 264 -0.45 -18.52 -7.57
CA MET A 264 -0.43 -19.58 -6.57
C MET A 264 -1.03 -19.11 -5.24
N ALA A 265 -0.63 -17.93 -4.75
CA ALA A 265 -1.16 -17.36 -3.51
C ALA A 265 -2.68 -17.14 -3.58
N SER A 266 -3.20 -16.65 -4.70
CA SER A 266 -4.65 -16.49 -4.89
C SER A 266 -5.36 -17.84 -4.99
N PHE A 267 -4.74 -18.82 -5.66
CA PHE A 267 -5.31 -20.14 -5.84
C PHE A 267 -5.52 -20.90 -4.52
N VAL A 268 -4.52 -20.90 -3.65
CA VAL A 268 -4.59 -21.60 -2.36
C VAL A 268 -5.47 -20.88 -1.32
N ASP A 269 -5.81 -19.62 -1.57
CA ASP A 269 -6.70 -18.86 -0.70
C ASP A 269 -8.17 -19.22 -0.99
N PRO A 270 -8.92 -19.80 -0.03
CA PRO A 270 -10.30 -20.22 -0.25
C PRO A 270 -11.25 -19.07 -0.62
N ARG A 271 -10.88 -17.82 -0.33
CA ARG A 271 -11.67 -16.63 -0.67
C ARG A 271 -11.63 -16.31 -2.16
N PHE A 272 -10.50 -16.61 -2.84
CA PHE A 272 -10.25 -16.20 -4.21
C PHE A 272 -10.19 -17.38 -5.19
N ARG A 273 -9.51 -18.45 -4.82
CA ARG A 273 -9.38 -19.66 -5.66
C ARG A 273 -8.87 -19.29 -7.07
N SER A 274 -9.56 -19.79 -8.10
CA SER A 274 -9.22 -19.51 -9.50
C SER A 274 -9.89 -18.25 -10.08
N SER A 275 -10.64 -17.46 -9.29
CA SER A 275 -11.46 -16.36 -9.82
C SER A 275 -10.64 -15.25 -10.49
N TYR A 276 -9.40 -15.07 -10.08
CA TYR A 276 -8.50 -14.02 -10.59
C TYR A 276 -7.34 -14.57 -11.41
N ILE A 277 -7.38 -15.87 -11.77
CA ILE A 277 -6.38 -16.54 -12.61
C ILE A 277 -6.90 -16.59 -14.03
N ALA A 278 -6.08 -16.15 -14.99
CA ALA A 278 -6.42 -16.20 -16.40
C ALA A 278 -6.66 -17.65 -16.86
N ASP A 279 -7.63 -17.88 -17.75
CA ASP A 279 -8.09 -19.21 -18.13
C ASP A 279 -6.97 -20.09 -18.71
N ASP A 280 -6.09 -19.52 -19.50
CA ASP A 280 -4.91 -20.16 -20.10
C ASP A 280 -3.86 -20.59 -19.08
N ARG A 281 -3.92 -20.06 -17.86
CA ARG A 281 -2.95 -20.37 -16.78
C ARG A 281 -3.50 -21.32 -15.72
N ARG A 282 -4.80 -21.55 -15.69
CA ARG A 282 -5.42 -22.35 -14.63
C ARG A 282 -4.84 -23.76 -14.54
N GLU A 283 -4.71 -24.46 -15.65
CA GLU A 283 -4.16 -25.82 -15.67
C GLU A 283 -2.71 -25.86 -15.19
N PHE A 284 -1.89 -24.90 -15.59
CA PHE A 284 -0.51 -24.77 -15.11
C PHE A 284 -0.46 -24.59 -13.59
N ILE A 285 -1.28 -23.71 -13.03
CA ILE A 285 -1.31 -23.44 -11.60
C ILE A 285 -1.84 -24.64 -10.81
N PHE A 286 -2.87 -25.34 -11.29
CA PHE A 286 -3.36 -26.59 -10.70
C PHE A 286 -2.25 -27.64 -10.63
N THR A 287 -1.54 -27.87 -11.73
CA THR A 287 -0.45 -28.85 -11.80
C THR A 287 0.69 -28.49 -10.83
N LYS A 288 1.06 -27.21 -10.79
CA LYS A 288 2.10 -26.71 -9.89
C LYS A 288 1.70 -26.88 -8.43
N ALA A 289 0.47 -26.53 -8.06
CA ALA A 289 -0.04 -26.69 -6.71
C ALA A 289 -0.07 -28.17 -6.26
N ALA A 290 -0.51 -29.06 -7.15
CA ALA A 290 -0.52 -30.51 -6.88
C ALA A 290 0.89 -31.04 -6.62
N ALA A 291 1.88 -30.62 -7.44
CA ALA A 291 3.28 -31.01 -7.26
C ALA A 291 3.87 -30.50 -5.94
N GLU A 292 3.58 -29.25 -5.54
CA GLU A 292 4.04 -28.70 -4.26
C GLU A 292 3.40 -29.43 -3.06
N ILE A 293 2.12 -29.76 -3.12
CA ILE A 293 1.44 -30.54 -2.07
C ILE A 293 2.08 -31.93 -1.93
N GLN A 294 2.34 -32.60 -3.04
CA GLN A 294 3.00 -33.90 -3.03
C GLN A 294 4.39 -33.84 -2.40
N ALA A 295 5.20 -32.86 -2.79
CA ALA A 295 6.55 -32.66 -2.23
C ALA A 295 6.52 -32.40 -0.71
N LEU A 296 5.55 -31.64 -0.22
CA LEU A 296 5.36 -31.38 1.21
C LEU A 296 4.97 -32.66 1.97
N GLN A 297 4.10 -33.51 1.40
CA GLN A 297 3.71 -34.79 2.00
C GLN A 297 4.88 -35.76 2.10
N GLU A 298 5.71 -35.86 1.06
CA GLU A 298 6.92 -36.67 1.05
C GLU A 298 7.92 -36.21 2.12
N THR A 299 8.13 -34.91 2.28
CA THR A 299 9.01 -34.33 3.30
C THR A 299 8.51 -34.63 4.72
N GLN A 300 7.20 -34.55 4.96
CA GLN A 300 6.60 -34.88 6.26
C GLN A 300 6.72 -36.37 6.58
N ALA A 301 6.54 -37.25 5.59
CA ALA A 301 6.68 -38.68 5.77
C ALA A 301 8.11 -39.08 6.16
N VAL A 302 9.13 -38.46 5.56
CA VAL A 302 10.55 -38.70 5.90
C VAL A 302 10.87 -38.21 7.32
N SER A 303 10.39 -37.06 7.73
CA SER A 303 10.61 -36.53 9.09
C SER A 303 9.91 -37.35 10.19
N ALA A 304 8.79 -37.98 9.88
CA ALA A 304 8.07 -38.86 10.81
C ALA A 304 8.78 -40.19 11.03
N THR A 305 9.56 -40.69 10.07
CA THR A 305 10.31 -41.94 10.19
C THR A 305 11.65 -41.77 10.93
N GLU A 306 12.17 -40.53 11.06
CA GLU A 306 13.42 -40.23 11.76
C GLU A 306 13.23 -39.95 13.28
N SER A 307 12.02 -39.97 13.81
CA SER A 307 11.79 -39.79 15.25
C SER A 307 12.24 -41.04 16.02
N PRO A 308 13.18 -40.97 16.99
CA PRO A 308 13.63 -42.12 17.73
C PRO A 308 12.48 -42.67 18.58
N PRO A 309 12.42 -44.01 18.80
CA PRO A 309 11.37 -44.64 19.58
C PRO A 309 11.40 -44.10 21.03
N SER A 310 10.26 -43.64 21.50
CA SER A 310 10.08 -43.24 22.89
C SER A 310 10.47 -44.35 23.82
N HIS A 311 11.50 -44.13 24.63
CA HIS A 311 11.84 -45.07 25.73
C HIS A 311 10.69 -45.06 26.73
N THR A 312 9.87 -46.11 26.69
CA THR A 312 8.99 -46.49 27.78
C THR A 312 9.85 -46.91 28.96
N SER A 313 9.99 -46.03 29.94
CA SER A 313 10.50 -46.44 31.26
C SER A 313 9.44 -47.33 31.92
N THR A 314 9.66 -48.64 31.82
CA THR A 314 9.02 -49.61 32.73
C THR A 314 9.56 -49.33 34.12
N GLY A 315 8.71 -48.83 34.99
CA GLY A 315 8.96 -48.79 36.42
C GLY A 315 9.03 -50.24 36.96
N ALA A 316 10.04 -50.47 37.75
CA ALA A 316 10.09 -51.61 38.66
C ALA A 316 10.42 -51.08 40.04
N ASP A 317 9.54 -51.48 40.97
CA ASP A 317 9.65 -51.54 42.45
C ASP A 317 9.84 -50.21 43.19
#